data_07d9bf9ebfa5fa5377c675aa6a1b9555
#
_entry.id   07d9bf9ebfa5fa5377c675aa6a1b9555
#
_cell.length_a   1.000
_cell.length_b   1.000
_cell.length_c   1.000
_cell.angle_alpha   90.00
_cell.angle_beta   90.00
_cell.angle_gamma   90.00
#
_symmetry.space_group_name_H-M   'P 1'
#
loop_
_entity.id
_entity.type
_entity.pdbx_description
1 polymer ?
#
loop_
_entity_poly.entity_id
_entity_poly.type
_entity_poly.pdbx_seq_one_letter_code
_entity_poly.pdbx_strand_id
1 'polypeptide(L)'
;MTPEILKSLLIEAAQALHWRADEVADFTSPNFRSRPTQPNVERLDGLFGLRLGDYPVVIAPIALDSPDQVKLALKKLHAQMVVARSFMLEREVINAHLFLCATSP
;
A
#
# COMPACT_ATOMS: atom_id res chain seq x y z
N MET A 1 0.12 6.92 15.20
CA MET A 1 0.48 7.52 13.89
C MET A 1 -0.58 7.15 12.86
N THR A 2 -1.08 8.11 12.13
CA THR A 2 -2.05 7.86 11.06
C THR A 2 -1.33 7.56 9.74
N PRO A 3 -1.98 6.89 8.78
CA PRO A 3 -1.41 6.70 7.44
C PRO A 3 -1.03 8.01 6.76
N GLU A 4 -1.81 9.08 6.93
CA GLU A 4 -1.51 10.39 6.34
C GLU A 4 -0.22 10.98 6.90
N ILE A 5 -0.01 10.87 8.20
CA ILE A 5 1.22 11.35 8.85
C ILE A 5 2.42 10.55 8.36
N LEU A 6 2.30 9.23 8.32
CA LEU A 6 3.38 8.37 7.82
C LEU A 6 3.70 8.68 6.36
N LYS A 7 2.67 8.86 5.52
CA LYS A 7 2.87 9.27 4.13
C LYS A 7 3.73 10.53 4.04
N SER A 8 3.37 11.56 4.78
CA SER A 8 4.09 12.83 4.77
C SER A 8 5.55 12.67 5.23
N LEU A 9 5.77 11.89 6.29
CA LEU A 9 7.11 11.64 6.81
C LEU A 9 7.99 10.89 5.80
N LEU A 10 7.43 9.88 5.13
CA LEU A 10 8.17 9.11 4.12
C LEU A 10 8.53 9.98 2.91
N ILE A 11 7.60 10.82 2.46
CA ILE A 11 7.87 11.73 1.35
C ILE A 11 8.97 12.72 1.73
N GLU A 12 8.90 13.32 2.92
CA GLU A 12 9.92 14.25 3.40
C GLU A 12 11.29 13.56 3.50
N ALA A 13 11.33 12.34 4.03
CA ALA A 13 12.58 11.58 4.14
C ALA A 13 13.19 11.28 2.77
N ALA A 14 12.37 10.87 1.82
CA ALA A 14 12.83 10.61 0.45
C ALA A 14 13.38 11.87 -0.20
N GLN A 15 12.68 13.00 -0.04
CA GLN A 15 13.13 14.29 -0.60
C GLN A 15 14.43 14.75 0.05
N ALA A 16 14.62 14.51 1.34
CA ALA A 16 15.86 14.84 2.03
C ALA A 16 17.05 14.03 1.49
N LEU A 17 16.78 12.83 0.97
CA LEU A 17 17.78 11.98 0.32
C LEU A 17 17.91 12.26 -1.20
N HIS A 18 17.22 13.26 -1.69
CA HIS A 18 17.16 13.60 -3.12
C HIS A 18 16.55 12.47 -3.97
N TRP A 19 15.68 11.65 -3.38
CA TRP A 19 14.93 10.65 -4.11
C TRP A 19 13.64 11.26 -4.64
N ARG A 20 13.23 10.78 -5.81
CA ARG A 20 11.90 11.11 -6.32
C ARG A 20 10.84 10.47 -5.44
N ALA A 21 9.79 11.23 -5.11
CA ALA A 21 8.67 10.76 -4.30
C ALA A 21 7.36 11.11 -5.00
N ASP A 22 6.61 10.08 -5.39
CA ASP A 22 5.32 10.24 -6.07
C ASP A 22 4.23 9.46 -5.35
N GLU A 23 3.01 10.00 -5.33
CA GLU A 23 1.83 9.21 -4.97
C GLU A 23 1.38 8.42 -6.19
N VAL A 24 1.03 7.14 -5.99
CA VAL A 24 0.60 6.24 -7.05
C VAL A 24 -0.75 5.64 -6.69
N ALA A 25 -1.82 6.24 -7.19
CA ALA A 25 -3.19 5.79 -6.92
C ALA A 25 -3.45 4.35 -7.38
N ASP A 26 -2.76 3.89 -8.42
CA ASP A 26 -2.92 2.55 -8.96
C ASP A 26 -2.58 1.46 -7.94
N PHE A 27 -1.68 1.73 -6.99
CA PHE A 27 -1.32 0.73 -5.97
C PHE A 27 -2.45 0.47 -4.98
N THR A 28 -3.45 1.32 -4.93
CA THR A 28 -4.61 1.16 -4.06
C THR A 28 -5.90 0.91 -4.84
N SER A 29 -5.77 0.63 -6.14
CA SER A 29 -6.89 0.28 -6.99
C SER A 29 -7.47 -1.09 -6.63
N PRO A 30 -8.78 -1.31 -6.72
CA PRO A 30 -9.36 -2.64 -6.59
C PRO A 30 -9.21 -3.49 -7.85
N ASN A 31 -8.74 -2.92 -8.95
CA ASN A 31 -8.70 -3.56 -10.26
C ASN A 31 -7.27 -3.87 -10.68
N PHE A 32 -7.06 -5.08 -11.22
CA PHE A 32 -5.78 -5.46 -11.81
C PHE A 32 -5.50 -4.67 -13.09
N ARG A 33 -4.23 -4.38 -13.30
CA ARG A 33 -3.79 -3.78 -14.55
C ARG A 33 -3.95 -4.77 -15.70
N SER A 34 -4.62 -4.35 -16.78
CA SER A 34 -4.71 -5.09 -18.03
C SER A 34 -5.20 -6.54 -17.90
N ARG A 35 -5.97 -6.83 -16.86
CA ARG A 35 -6.53 -8.18 -16.62
C ARG A 35 -8.04 -8.09 -16.43
N PRO A 36 -8.81 -7.78 -17.50
CA PRO A 36 -10.25 -7.55 -17.36
C PRO A 36 -11.03 -8.79 -16.91
N THR A 37 -10.46 -9.99 -17.05
CA THR A 37 -11.09 -11.24 -16.62
C THR A 37 -10.82 -11.59 -15.15
N GLN A 38 -9.90 -10.87 -14.50
CA GLN A 38 -9.64 -11.09 -13.08
C GLN A 38 -10.71 -10.42 -12.24
N PRO A 39 -11.24 -11.12 -11.22
CA PRO A 39 -12.19 -10.47 -10.30
C PRO A 39 -11.52 -9.34 -9.55
N ASN A 40 -12.30 -8.27 -9.32
CA ASN A 40 -11.83 -7.16 -8.52
C ASN A 40 -11.66 -7.61 -7.07
N VAL A 41 -10.68 -7.01 -6.39
CA VAL A 41 -10.57 -7.19 -4.94
C VAL A 41 -11.49 -6.20 -4.24
N GLU A 42 -11.78 -6.44 -2.97
CA GLU A 42 -12.54 -5.52 -2.16
C GLU A 42 -11.80 -4.18 -2.04
N ARG A 43 -12.52 -3.08 -2.28
CA ARG A 43 -11.95 -1.75 -2.09
C ARG A 43 -11.77 -1.47 -0.60
N LEU A 44 -10.55 -1.14 -0.22
CA LEU A 44 -10.21 -0.78 1.16
C LEU A 44 -10.05 0.74 1.26
N ASP A 45 -10.51 1.30 2.37
CA ASP A 45 -10.40 2.74 2.62
C ASP A 45 -9.12 3.08 3.39
N GLY A 46 -8.67 4.31 3.21
CA GLY A 46 -7.54 4.83 3.97
C GLY A 46 -6.16 4.35 3.54
N LEU A 47 -6.06 3.75 2.37
CA LEU A 47 -4.78 3.32 1.81
C LEU A 47 -4.09 4.44 1.04
N PHE A 48 -2.77 4.43 1.09
CA PHE A 48 -1.94 5.29 0.24
C PHE A 48 -0.92 4.45 -0.51
N GLY A 49 -0.74 4.76 -1.78
CA GLY A 49 0.30 4.17 -2.61
C GLY A 49 1.36 5.22 -2.95
N LEU A 50 2.62 4.86 -2.78
CA LEU A 50 3.75 5.76 -3.06
C LEU A 50 4.81 5.02 -3.88
N ARG A 51 5.59 5.79 -4.61
CA ARG A 51 6.86 5.32 -5.15
C ARG A 51 7.95 6.25 -4.64
N LEU A 52 8.85 5.72 -3.81
CA LEU A 52 9.95 6.45 -3.20
C LEU A 52 11.24 5.96 -3.85
N GLY A 53 11.75 6.70 -4.84
CA GLY A 53 12.82 6.19 -5.67
C GLY A 53 12.36 4.92 -6.40
N ASP A 54 13.08 3.81 -6.18
CA ASP A 54 12.73 2.50 -6.75
C ASP A 54 11.90 1.62 -5.80
N TYR A 55 11.38 2.19 -4.71
CA TYR A 55 10.66 1.44 -3.69
C TYR A 55 9.16 1.73 -3.76
N PRO A 56 8.34 0.79 -4.27
CA PRO A 56 6.89 0.90 -4.16
C PRO A 56 6.46 0.68 -2.70
N VAL A 57 5.52 1.51 -2.23
CA VAL A 57 5.07 1.48 -0.85
C VAL A 57 3.56 1.57 -0.82
N VAL A 58 2.93 0.72 0.00
CA VAL A 58 1.51 0.85 0.34
C VAL A 58 1.43 1.07 1.85
N ILE A 59 0.67 2.07 2.26
CA ILE A 59 0.42 2.38 3.66
C ILE A 59 -1.04 2.08 3.94
N ALA A 60 -1.30 1.32 5.01
CA ALA A 60 -2.66 0.91 5.36
C ALA A 60 -2.91 1.07 6.86
N PRO A 61 -4.12 1.51 7.24
CA PRO A 61 -4.55 1.42 8.63
C PRO A 61 -4.90 -0.02 8.97
N ILE A 62 -4.66 -0.43 10.21
CA ILE A 62 -5.10 -1.73 10.72
C ILE A 62 -5.62 -1.57 12.13
N ALA A 63 -6.82 -2.11 12.39
CA ALA A 63 -7.40 -2.14 13.72
C ALA A 63 -6.94 -3.42 14.43
N LEU A 64 -6.40 -3.28 15.63
CA LEU A 64 -5.91 -4.40 16.42
C LEU A 64 -6.96 -4.83 17.47
N ASP A 65 -8.19 -5.10 16.99
CA ASP A 65 -9.33 -5.40 17.87
C ASP A 65 -9.30 -6.82 18.42
N SER A 66 -9.18 -7.79 17.51
CA SER A 66 -9.15 -9.21 17.87
C SER A 66 -8.27 -9.98 16.90
N PRO A 67 -7.74 -11.14 17.29
CA PRO A 67 -6.92 -11.96 16.37
C PRO A 67 -7.62 -12.30 15.06
N ASP A 68 -8.93 -12.61 15.11
CA ASP A 68 -9.69 -12.96 13.91
C ASP A 68 -9.87 -11.76 12.99
N GLN A 69 -10.12 -10.58 13.53
CA GLN A 69 -10.24 -9.36 12.73
C GLN A 69 -8.89 -8.96 12.11
N VAL A 70 -7.79 -9.13 12.84
CA VAL A 70 -6.46 -8.88 12.32
C VAL A 70 -6.14 -9.82 11.16
N LYS A 71 -6.45 -11.12 11.29
CA LYS A 71 -6.25 -12.10 10.21
C LYS A 71 -7.05 -11.73 8.97
N LEU A 72 -8.30 -11.31 9.14
CA LEU A 72 -9.14 -10.90 8.03
C LEU A 72 -8.58 -9.66 7.33
N ALA A 73 -8.14 -8.67 8.11
CA ALA A 73 -7.54 -7.46 7.56
C ALA A 73 -6.27 -7.77 6.77
N LEU A 74 -5.40 -8.63 7.30
CA LEU A 74 -4.16 -9.03 6.62
C LEU A 74 -4.45 -9.78 5.32
N LYS A 75 -5.49 -10.62 5.30
CA LYS A 75 -5.90 -11.32 4.07
C LYS A 75 -6.34 -10.33 2.99
N LYS A 76 -7.13 -9.33 3.36
CA LYS A 76 -7.58 -8.29 2.43
C LYS A 76 -6.41 -7.46 1.92
N LEU A 77 -5.47 -7.09 2.80
CA LEU A 77 -4.29 -6.33 2.42
C LEU A 77 -3.35 -7.16 1.54
N HIS A 78 -3.24 -8.46 1.77
CA HIS A 78 -2.48 -9.34 0.89
C HIS A 78 -3.06 -9.31 -0.53
N ALA A 79 -4.39 -9.43 -0.66
CA ALA A 79 -5.04 -9.34 -1.95
C ALA A 79 -4.80 -7.99 -2.63
N GLN A 80 -4.83 -6.90 -1.87
CA GLN A 80 -4.52 -5.56 -2.38
C GLN A 80 -3.08 -5.47 -2.89
N MET A 81 -2.13 -6.08 -2.18
CA MET A 81 -0.73 -6.07 -2.62
C MET A 81 -0.52 -6.87 -3.92
N VAL A 82 -1.30 -7.92 -4.13
CA VAL A 82 -1.27 -8.66 -5.40
C VAL A 82 -1.73 -7.76 -6.54
N VAL A 83 -2.77 -6.96 -6.32
CA VAL A 83 -3.23 -5.97 -7.32
C VAL A 83 -2.14 -4.91 -7.54
N ALA A 84 -1.56 -4.38 -6.48
CA ALA A 84 -0.53 -3.35 -6.59
C ALA A 84 0.67 -3.82 -7.42
N ARG A 85 1.07 -5.09 -7.25
CA ARG A 85 2.18 -5.69 -8.03
C ARG A 85 1.90 -5.66 -9.52
N SER A 86 0.64 -5.73 -9.95
CA SER A 86 0.29 -5.67 -11.38
C SER A 86 0.63 -4.32 -12.02
N PHE A 87 0.85 -3.28 -11.21
CA PHE A 87 1.23 -1.94 -11.66
C PHE A 87 2.72 -1.63 -11.47
N MET A 88 3.49 -2.62 -11.02
CA MET A 88 4.92 -2.47 -10.77
C MET A 88 5.76 -3.08 -11.87
N LEU A 89 6.94 -2.53 -12.07
CA LEU A 89 7.96 -3.17 -12.88
C LEU A 89 8.49 -4.41 -12.13
N GLU A 90 8.96 -5.40 -12.87
CA GLU A 90 9.46 -6.64 -12.26
C GLU A 90 10.49 -6.38 -11.18
N ARG A 91 11.44 -5.47 -11.44
CA ARG A 91 12.48 -5.11 -10.48
C ARG A 91 11.96 -4.41 -9.23
N GLU A 92 10.78 -3.79 -9.32
CA GLU A 92 10.17 -3.08 -8.19
C GLU A 92 9.50 -4.03 -7.21
N VAL A 93 9.01 -5.17 -7.68
CA VAL A 93 8.24 -6.11 -6.86
C VAL A 93 9.02 -6.57 -5.63
N ILE A 94 10.31 -6.85 -5.80
CA ILE A 94 11.16 -7.31 -4.69
C ILE A 94 11.45 -6.19 -3.68
N ASN A 95 11.23 -4.95 -4.06
CA ASN A 95 11.44 -3.78 -3.20
C ASN A 95 10.13 -3.20 -2.65
N ALA A 96 9.02 -3.89 -2.88
CA ALA A 96 7.72 -3.41 -2.42
C ALA A 96 7.57 -3.57 -0.90
N HIS A 97 6.99 -2.55 -0.26
CA HIS A 97 6.79 -2.53 1.19
C HIS A 97 5.33 -2.23 1.51
N LEU A 98 4.84 -2.89 2.55
CA LEU A 98 3.54 -2.60 3.14
C LEU A 98 3.76 -2.12 4.57
N PHE A 99 3.38 -0.87 4.85
CA PHE A 99 3.42 -0.31 6.20
C PHE A 99 2.04 -0.35 6.81
N LEU A 100 1.95 -0.86 8.03
CA LEU A 100 0.70 -0.96 8.77
C LEU A 100 0.70 0.07 9.89
N CYS A 101 -0.34 0.90 9.94
CA CYS A 101 -0.54 1.88 11.00
C CYS A 101 -1.67 1.40 11.90
N ALA A 102 -1.35 1.06 13.15
CA ALA A 102 -2.35 0.67 14.12
C ALA A 102 -3.27 1.84 14.44
N THR A 103 -4.58 1.62 14.33
CA THR A 103 -5.60 2.63 14.57
C THR A 103 -6.38 2.40 15.85
N SER A 104 -6.09 1.33 16.56
CA SER A 104 -6.81 1.02 17.81
C SER A 104 -6.50 2.06 18.90
N PRO A 105 -7.48 2.30 19.76
CA PRO A 105 -7.29 3.20 20.89
C PRO A 105 -6.30 2.66 21.91
#